data_b0223139f6d6fad751fea8b0278b2039
#
_entry.id   b0223139f6d6fad751fea8b0278b2039
#
_cell.length_a   1.000
_cell.length_b   1.000
_cell.length_c   1.000
_cell.angle_alpha   90.00
_cell.angle_beta   90.00
_cell.angle_gamma   90.00
#
_symmetry.space_group_name_H-M   'P 1'
#
loop_
_entity.id
_entity.type
_entity.pdbx_description
1 polymer ?
#
loop_
_entity_poly.entity_id
_entity_poly.type
_entity_poly.pdbx_seq_one_letter_code
_entity_poly.pdbx_strand_id
1 'polypeptide(L)'
;MRTPGHDVELAHGFLLTEAVITTPSHIRTARFCDSPETGTYQGNSVPDSPDMSRCRVAEPRQRSFNVLDVELAEGMPAPGVTAQRNFYTTSSCGVCGKASLEAVRLRTRFPPAGDPVTVTPATLAALPDMLRAAQRVFQATGGLHAAGLFTATGELLVVREDVGRHNAVDKVLGWALLNERIPAIGCVLMVSGRASFELVQKAVMAGIPMLAAVSAPSSLAVDLAVDAGLTLIGFLRGQTMNVYAGQHRIDRAASDHQSLCEPA
;
A
#
# COMPACT_ATOMS: atom_id res chain seq x y z
N MET A 1 -13.06 5.43 -5.14
CA MET A 1 -12.72 5.32 -6.59
C MET A 1 -11.46 4.48 -6.71
N ARG A 2 -11.42 3.47 -7.59
CA ARG A 2 -10.28 2.59 -7.82
C ARG A 2 -10.21 2.20 -9.29
N THR A 3 -9.04 1.78 -9.74
CA THR A 3 -8.88 1.10 -11.02
C THR A 3 -9.24 -0.38 -10.84
N PRO A 4 -10.14 -0.96 -11.64
CA PRO A 4 -10.48 -2.38 -11.56
C PRO A 4 -9.26 -3.29 -11.72
N GLY A 5 -9.34 -4.46 -11.12
CA GLY A 5 -8.26 -5.46 -11.08
C GLY A 5 -7.45 -5.41 -9.79
N HIS A 6 -7.03 -6.59 -9.35
CA HIS A 6 -6.33 -6.81 -8.08
C HIS A 6 -7.13 -6.36 -6.85
N ASP A 7 -8.46 -6.46 -6.89
CA ASP A 7 -9.35 -5.95 -5.85
C ASP A 7 -9.23 -6.74 -4.53
N VAL A 8 -8.96 -8.05 -4.62
CA VAL A 8 -8.69 -8.88 -3.44
C VAL A 8 -7.40 -8.43 -2.75
N GLU A 9 -6.34 -8.16 -3.53
CA GLU A 9 -5.10 -7.59 -2.99
C GLU A 9 -5.36 -6.22 -2.35
N LEU A 10 -6.14 -5.34 -3.02
CA LEU A 10 -6.53 -4.04 -2.48
C LEU A 10 -7.19 -4.18 -1.10
N ALA A 11 -8.15 -5.09 -0.96
CA ALA A 11 -8.85 -5.32 0.31
C ALA A 11 -7.90 -5.84 1.41
N HIS A 12 -7.04 -6.82 1.09
CA HIS A 12 -6.06 -7.36 2.04
C HIS A 12 -5.06 -6.30 2.49
N GLY A 13 -4.51 -5.52 1.57
CA GLY A 13 -3.55 -4.45 1.90
C GLY A 13 -4.20 -3.34 2.72
N PHE A 14 -5.39 -2.91 2.36
CA PHE A 14 -6.15 -1.94 3.14
C PHE A 14 -6.39 -2.42 4.57
N LEU A 15 -6.92 -3.63 4.76
CA LEU A 15 -7.21 -4.17 6.09
C LEU A 15 -5.93 -4.40 6.92
N LEU A 16 -4.81 -4.78 6.28
CA LEU A 16 -3.50 -4.87 6.92
C LEU A 16 -3.06 -3.50 7.45
N THR A 17 -3.11 -2.47 6.61
CA THR A 17 -2.61 -1.13 6.94
C THR A 17 -3.50 -0.38 7.93
N GLU A 18 -4.79 -0.75 8.02
CA GLU A 18 -5.71 -0.30 9.06
C GLU A 18 -5.63 -1.14 10.36
N ALA A 19 -4.69 -2.10 10.43
CA ALA A 19 -4.48 -3.00 11.57
C ALA A 19 -5.70 -3.88 11.92
N VAL A 20 -6.57 -4.15 10.95
CA VAL A 20 -7.72 -5.07 11.10
C VAL A 20 -7.24 -6.52 11.01
N ILE A 21 -6.33 -6.81 10.07
CA ILE A 21 -5.75 -8.13 9.87
C ILE A 21 -4.22 -8.08 9.97
N THR A 22 -3.59 -9.25 10.14
CA THR A 22 -2.12 -9.38 10.17
C THR A 22 -1.60 -10.56 9.37
N THR A 23 -2.48 -11.49 9.02
CA THR A 23 -2.18 -12.66 8.21
C THR A 23 -3.29 -12.86 7.17
N PRO A 24 -3.02 -13.55 6.06
CA PRO A 24 -4.06 -13.85 5.07
C PRO A 24 -5.21 -14.66 5.64
N SER A 25 -4.93 -15.55 6.59
CA SER A 25 -5.93 -16.42 7.25
C SER A 25 -6.98 -15.68 8.07
N HIS A 26 -6.77 -14.40 8.38
CA HIS A 26 -7.79 -13.56 9.02
C HIS A 26 -8.95 -13.19 8.11
N ILE A 27 -8.81 -13.42 6.80
CA ILE A 27 -9.91 -13.32 5.84
C ILE A 27 -10.32 -14.73 5.43
N ARG A 28 -11.57 -15.08 5.71
CA ARG A 28 -12.17 -16.37 5.33
C ARG A 28 -12.53 -16.39 3.85
N THR A 29 -13.16 -15.33 3.37
CA THR A 29 -13.51 -15.17 1.96
C THR A 29 -13.40 -13.70 1.52
N ALA A 30 -13.03 -13.51 0.24
CA ALA A 30 -13.11 -12.22 -0.44
C ALA A 30 -13.66 -12.48 -1.85
N ARG A 31 -14.88 -12.03 -2.15
CA ARG A 31 -15.56 -12.32 -3.41
C ARG A 31 -16.39 -11.13 -3.88
N PHE A 32 -16.54 -10.99 -5.19
CA PHE A 32 -17.45 -10.01 -5.75
C PHE A 32 -18.89 -10.43 -5.50
N CYS A 33 -19.72 -9.46 -5.08
CA CYS A 33 -21.15 -9.68 -4.92
C CYS A 33 -21.81 -9.79 -6.29
N ASP A 34 -22.62 -10.82 -6.45
CA ASP A 34 -23.60 -10.84 -7.52
C ASP A 34 -24.74 -9.90 -7.09
N SER A 35 -24.81 -8.70 -7.65
CA SER A 35 -25.95 -7.80 -7.38
C SER A 35 -27.22 -8.43 -7.93
N PRO A 36 -28.30 -8.56 -7.15
CA PRO A 36 -29.64 -8.71 -7.72
C PRO A 36 -29.92 -7.43 -8.52
N GLU A 37 -30.48 -7.58 -9.72
CA GLU A 37 -30.90 -6.44 -10.53
C GLU A 37 -31.67 -5.44 -9.66
N THR A 38 -31.30 -4.17 -9.77
CA THR A 38 -32.01 -3.06 -9.12
C THR A 38 -33.42 -2.97 -9.69
N GLY A 39 -34.33 -3.70 -9.07
CA GLY A 39 -35.76 -3.38 -9.16
C GLY A 39 -35.95 -1.97 -8.61
N THR A 40 -36.61 -1.14 -9.40
CA THR A 40 -37.06 0.21 -9.08
C THR A 40 -37.47 0.35 -7.63
N TYR A 41 -36.75 1.20 -6.90
CA TYR A 41 -37.09 1.58 -5.52
C TYR A 41 -38.40 2.41 -5.54
N GLN A 42 -39.53 1.79 -5.34
CA GLN A 42 -40.76 2.46 -4.91
C GLN A 42 -40.89 2.30 -3.40
N GLY A 43 -40.99 3.44 -2.71
CA GLY A 43 -40.85 3.59 -1.28
C GLY A 43 -41.87 2.83 -0.42
N ASN A 44 -41.48 2.75 0.88
CA ASN A 44 -42.27 2.39 2.06
C ASN A 44 -42.51 0.90 2.31
N SER A 45 -41.63 0.34 3.08
CA SER A 45 -41.81 -0.51 4.28
C SER A 45 -40.60 -1.42 4.47
N VAL A 46 -40.03 -1.39 5.65
CA VAL A 46 -38.96 -2.27 6.12
C VAL A 46 -39.61 -3.62 6.38
N PRO A 47 -39.21 -4.73 5.73
CA PRO A 47 -39.65 -6.08 6.13
C PRO A 47 -38.67 -6.64 7.16
N ASP A 48 -39.21 -7.16 8.24
CA ASP A 48 -38.53 -8.02 9.22
C ASP A 48 -37.87 -9.22 8.54
N SER A 49 -36.61 -9.49 8.98
CA SER A 49 -35.82 -10.72 8.82
C SER A 49 -35.90 -11.50 7.48
N PRO A 50 -34.81 -11.58 6.70
CA PRO A 50 -34.77 -12.51 5.58
C PRO A 50 -34.44 -13.95 6.06
N ASP A 51 -35.33 -14.87 5.77
CA ASP A 51 -35.14 -16.32 5.85
C ASP A 51 -34.05 -16.76 4.86
N MET A 52 -32.91 -17.21 5.36
CA MET A 52 -31.70 -17.61 4.61
C MET A 52 -31.80 -19.04 3.99
N SER A 53 -32.94 -19.69 4.00
CA SER A 53 -33.07 -21.13 3.64
C SER A 53 -33.38 -21.43 2.17
N ARG A 54 -33.53 -20.46 1.28
CA ARG A 54 -33.91 -20.70 -0.12
C ARG A 54 -32.93 -20.07 -1.13
N CYS A 55 -31.78 -20.70 -1.32
CA CYS A 55 -30.95 -20.44 -2.48
C CYS A 55 -31.54 -21.11 -3.73
N ARG A 56 -32.36 -20.39 -4.51
CA ARG A 56 -32.77 -20.86 -5.84
C ARG A 56 -31.65 -20.54 -6.83
N VAL A 57 -31.26 -21.55 -7.62
CA VAL A 57 -30.37 -21.39 -8.78
C VAL A 57 -31.12 -20.46 -9.77
N ALA A 58 -30.65 -19.25 -9.90
CA ALA A 58 -31.15 -18.25 -10.84
C ALA A 58 -30.12 -18.04 -11.98
N GLU A 59 -30.61 -17.66 -13.15
CA GLU A 59 -29.90 -17.42 -14.40
C GLU A 59 -28.63 -16.52 -14.28
N PRO A 60 -27.72 -16.48 -15.26
CA PRO A 60 -26.40 -15.83 -15.12
C PRO A 60 -26.58 -14.35 -14.81
N ARG A 61 -26.39 -14.00 -13.54
CA ARG A 61 -26.48 -12.64 -13.02
C ARG A 61 -25.29 -11.82 -13.52
N GLN A 62 -25.54 -10.63 -14.00
CA GLN A 62 -24.51 -9.66 -14.33
C GLN A 62 -23.69 -9.37 -13.05
N ARG A 63 -22.43 -9.83 -13.02
CA ARG A 63 -21.56 -9.66 -11.86
C ARG A 63 -21.27 -8.17 -11.64
N SER A 64 -21.61 -7.66 -10.45
CA SER A 64 -21.21 -6.32 -10.04
C SER A 64 -19.74 -6.36 -9.58
N PHE A 65 -18.84 -5.86 -10.42
CA PHE A 65 -17.41 -5.73 -10.07
C PHE A 65 -17.12 -4.55 -9.14
N ASN A 66 -18.15 -3.88 -8.60
CA ASN A 66 -18.00 -2.69 -7.77
C ASN A 66 -18.09 -2.95 -6.27
N VAL A 67 -18.58 -4.12 -5.87
CA VAL A 67 -18.73 -4.51 -4.47
C VAL A 67 -17.97 -5.81 -4.23
N LEU A 68 -17.02 -5.76 -3.31
CA LEU A 68 -16.27 -6.93 -2.84
C LEU A 68 -16.73 -7.22 -1.40
N ASP A 69 -17.36 -8.38 -1.19
CA ASP A 69 -17.66 -8.90 0.14
C ASP A 69 -16.40 -9.52 0.73
N VAL A 70 -16.04 -9.08 1.94
CA VAL A 70 -14.92 -9.61 2.70
C VAL A 70 -15.44 -10.15 4.02
N GLU A 71 -15.30 -11.45 4.23
CA GLU A 71 -15.68 -12.12 5.46
C GLU A 71 -14.43 -12.42 6.28
N LEU A 72 -14.39 -11.90 7.50
CA LEU A 72 -13.31 -12.19 8.43
C LEU A 72 -13.45 -13.60 9.03
N ALA A 73 -12.31 -14.18 9.44
CA ALA A 73 -12.29 -15.46 10.13
C ALA A 73 -13.03 -15.36 11.47
N GLU A 74 -13.54 -16.50 11.94
CA GLU A 74 -14.24 -16.60 13.22
C GLU A 74 -13.35 -16.14 14.38
N GLY A 75 -13.89 -15.37 15.30
CA GLY A 75 -13.16 -14.80 16.45
C GLY A 75 -12.38 -13.52 16.14
N MET A 76 -12.35 -13.06 14.89
CA MET A 76 -11.76 -11.76 14.58
C MET A 76 -12.70 -10.64 15.08
N PRO A 77 -12.15 -9.59 15.74
CA PRO A 77 -12.95 -8.46 16.16
C PRO A 77 -13.51 -7.74 14.94
N ALA A 78 -14.79 -7.37 15.00
CA ALA A 78 -15.37 -6.51 13.97
C ALA A 78 -14.55 -5.21 13.87
N PRO A 79 -14.34 -4.68 12.65
CA PRO A 79 -13.65 -3.40 12.48
C PRO A 79 -14.34 -2.34 13.36
N GLY A 80 -13.61 -1.81 14.33
CA GLY A 80 -14.17 -0.84 15.29
C GLY A 80 -14.69 0.41 14.60
N VAL A 81 -15.54 1.19 15.30
CA VAL A 81 -16.10 2.46 14.81
C VAL A 81 -15.01 3.45 14.35
N THR A 82 -13.79 3.28 14.85
CA THR A 82 -12.60 4.04 14.42
C THR A 82 -12.18 3.67 13.00
N ALA A 83 -12.32 2.42 12.57
CA ALA A 83 -12.09 2.02 11.20
C ALA A 83 -13.12 2.67 10.25
N GLN A 84 -14.38 2.77 10.67
CA GLN A 84 -15.44 3.45 9.90
C GLN A 84 -15.16 4.95 9.70
N ARG A 85 -14.49 5.63 10.65
CA ARG A 85 -14.13 7.05 10.54
C ARG A 85 -12.89 7.29 9.66
N ASN A 86 -11.99 6.33 9.54
CA ASN A 86 -10.81 6.44 8.67
C ASN A 86 -11.15 6.34 7.18
N PHE A 87 -12.38 5.94 6.81
CA PHE A 87 -12.86 5.99 5.42
C PHE A 87 -13.04 7.42 4.88
N TYR A 88 -13.10 8.42 5.76
CA TYR A 88 -13.08 9.84 5.39
C TYR A 88 -11.67 10.38 5.56
N THR A 89 -10.81 10.11 4.60
CA THR A 89 -9.56 10.85 4.44
C THR A 89 -9.90 12.29 4.11
N THR A 90 -9.99 13.12 5.13
CA THR A 90 -9.97 14.56 4.92
C THR A 90 -8.57 14.93 4.46
N SER A 91 -8.45 15.08 3.13
CA SER A 91 -7.34 15.80 2.55
C SER A 91 -7.20 17.14 3.27
N SER A 92 -6.05 17.37 3.91
CA SER A 92 -5.59 18.64 4.44
C SER A 92 -6.40 19.29 5.57
N CYS A 93 -6.44 18.67 6.77
CA CYS A 93 -6.57 19.49 7.97
C CYS A 93 -5.86 18.81 9.14
N GLY A 94 -4.80 19.45 9.64
CA GLY A 94 -4.01 19.14 10.81
C GLY A 94 -4.73 18.47 11.98
N VAL A 95 -4.99 17.18 11.85
CA VAL A 95 -5.09 16.32 13.01
C VAL A 95 -3.75 16.46 13.72
N CYS A 96 -3.77 16.77 14.98
CA CYS A 96 -2.60 17.04 15.80
C CYS A 96 -1.50 16.00 15.49
N GLY A 97 -0.40 16.40 14.81
CA GLY A 97 0.58 15.49 14.26
C GLY A 97 1.10 14.47 15.27
N LYS A 98 1.23 14.87 16.56
CA LYS A 98 1.59 13.99 17.66
C LYS A 98 0.61 12.83 17.90
N ALA A 99 -0.70 13.08 17.84
CA ALA A 99 -1.71 12.04 18.05
C ALA A 99 -1.72 11.02 16.89
N SER A 100 -1.43 11.47 15.67
CA SER A 100 -1.32 10.60 14.50
C SER A 100 -0.07 9.70 14.57
N LEU A 101 1.07 10.24 14.99
CA LEU A 101 2.32 9.49 15.19
C LEU A 101 2.14 8.43 16.27
N GLU A 102 1.58 8.82 17.42
CA GLU A 102 1.29 7.92 18.54
C GLU A 102 0.37 6.77 18.11
N ALA A 103 -0.69 7.06 17.35
CA ALA A 103 -1.60 6.03 16.86
C ALA A 103 -0.92 5.01 15.93
N VAL A 104 0.06 5.43 15.12
CA VAL A 104 0.84 4.52 14.28
C VAL A 104 1.77 3.67 15.14
N ARG A 105 2.48 4.27 16.11
CA ARG A 105 3.35 3.54 17.06
C ARG A 105 2.61 2.41 17.76
N LEU A 106 1.44 2.70 18.32
CA LEU A 106 0.64 1.73 19.07
C LEU A 106 0.13 0.57 18.22
N ARG A 107 0.01 0.76 16.90
CA ARG A 107 -0.51 -0.24 15.96
C ARG A 107 0.59 -1.02 15.22
N THR A 108 1.80 -0.46 15.15
CA THR A 108 2.91 -1.05 14.40
C THR A 108 3.39 -2.34 15.07
N ARG A 109 3.30 -3.45 14.34
CA ARG A 109 3.79 -4.78 14.80
C ARG A 109 5.21 -5.08 14.32
N PHE A 110 5.64 -4.47 13.22
CA PHE A 110 6.89 -4.74 12.54
C PHE A 110 7.68 -3.43 12.37
N PRO A 111 8.32 -2.91 13.44
CA PRO A 111 9.01 -1.62 13.35
C PRO A 111 10.19 -1.69 12.36
N PRO A 112 10.26 -0.79 11.38
CA PRO A 112 11.33 -0.78 10.37
C PRO A 112 12.72 -0.46 10.93
N ALA A 113 12.78 0.16 12.11
CA ALA A 113 14.03 0.62 12.74
C ALA A 113 15.09 -0.47 12.89
N GLY A 114 14.67 -1.72 13.14
CA GLY A 114 15.57 -2.87 13.35
C GLY A 114 16.07 -3.54 12.06
N ASP A 115 15.61 -3.11 10.90
CA ASP A 115 16.01 -3.74 9.63
C ASP A 115 17.43 -3.26 9.22
N PRO A 116 18.40 -4.18 9.03
CA PRO A 116 19.78 -3.84 8.71
C PRO A 116 20.04 -3.55 7.23
N VAL A 117 19.00 -3.56 6.38
CA VAL A 117 19.15 -3.41 4.94
C VAL A 117 19.89 -2.14 4.56
N THR A 118 20.78 -2.26 3.59
CA THR A 118 21.41 -1.13 2.90
C THR A 118 21.20 -1.25 1.40
N VAL A 119 21.10 -0.10 0.72
CA VAL A 119 20.91 -0.03 -0.73
C VAL A 119 21.85 1.00 -1.32
N THR A 120 22.47 0.68 -2.45
CA THR A 120 23.38 1.62 -3.12
C THR A 120 22.61 2.75 -3.80
N PRO A 121 23.22 3.95 -3.94
CA PRO A 121 22.62 5.04 -4.71
C PRO A 121 22.30 4.66 -6.16
N ALA A 122 23.14 3.84 -6.78
CA ALA A 122 22.94 3.37 -8.15
C ALA A 122 21.69 2.50 -8.28
N THR A 123 21.48 1.56 -7.34
CA THR A 123 20.26 0.76 -7.28
C THR A 123 19.01 1.64 -7.13
N LEU A 124 19.04 2.58 -6.18
CA LEU A 124 17.92 3.50 -5.96
C LEU A 124 17.62 4.33 -7.20
N ALA A 125 18.64 4.83 -7.88
CA ALA A 125 18.51 5.66 -9.09
C ALA A 125 17.79 4.92 -10.24
N ALA A 126 17.92 3.60 -10.32
CA ALA A 126 17.28 2.77 -11.35
C ALA A 126 15.78 2.49 -11.08
N LEU A 127 15.33 2.54 -9.82
CA LEU A 127 13.96 2.12 -9.45
C LEU A 127 12.85 2.90 -10.18
N PRO A 128 12.93 4.23 -10.38
CA PRO A 128 11.88 4.97 -11.08
C PRO A 128 11.67 4.49 -12.51
N ASP A 129 12.76 4.24 -13.25
CA ASP A 129 12.70 3.80 -14.64
C ASP A 129 12.17 2.36 -14.72
N MET A 130 12.59 1.48 -13.81
CA MET A 130 12.08 0.12 -13.71
C MET A 130 10.57 0.11 -13.38
N LEU A 131 10.14 0.94 -12.42
CA LEU A 131 8.73 1.12 -12.11
C LEU A 131 7.96 1.62 -13.34
N ARG A 132 8.51 2.63 -14.03
CA ARG A 132 7.89 3.22 -15.21
C ARG A 132 7.75 2.21 -16.36
N ALA A 133 8.77 1.41 -16.61
CA ALA A 133 8.73 0.37 -17.65
C ALA A 133 7.68 -0.70 -17.37
N ALA A 134 7.36 -0.96 -16.09
CA ALA A 134 6.36 -1.94 -15.68
C ALA A 134 4.92 -1.41 -15.65
N GLN A 135 4.70 -0.10 -15.84
CA GLN A 135 3.37 0.55 -15.80
C GLN A 135 2.61 0.38 -17.13
N ARG A 136 2.00 -0.76 -17.35
CA ARG A 136 1.28 -1.09 -18.60
C ARG A 136 0.03 -0.25 -18.80
N VAL A 137 -0.78 -0.06 -17.77
CA VAL A 137 -2.04 0.69 -17.86
C VAL A 137 -1.77 2.19 -17.99
N PHE A 138 -0.77 2.70 -17.27
CA PHE A 138 -0.34 4.08 -17.42
C PHE A 138 0.13 4.38 -18.86
N GLN A 139 0.87 3.48 -19.50
CA GLN A 139 1.32 3.64 -20.89
C GLN A 139 0.14 3.82 -21.85
N ALA A 140 -0.99 3.14 -21.57
CA ALA A 140 -2.20 3.23 -22.40
C ALA A 140 -3.09 4.44 -22.06
N THR A 141 -3.06 4.95 -20.82
CA THR A 141 -4.06 5.92 -20.32
C THR A 141 -3.46 7.25 -19.86
N GLY A 142 -2.19 7.28 -19.46
CA GLY A 142 -1.49 8.45 -18.94
C GLY A 142 -1.95 8.93 -17.54
N GLY A 143 -2.93 8.28 -16.91
CA GLY A 143 -3.65 8.83 -15.75
C GLY A 143 -3.56 8.04 -14.44
N LEU A 144 -2.65 7.07 -14.32
CA LEU A 144 -2.57 6.22 -13.13
C LEU A 144 -1.30 6.47 -12.30
N HIS A 145 -1.45 6.25 -11.00
CA HIS A 145 -0.33 6.10 -10.08
C HIS A 145 0.15 4.64 -10.06
N ALA A 146 1.42 4.44 -9.70
CA ALA A 146 1.97 3.12 -9.46
C ALA A 146 2.71 3.04 -8.14
N ALA A 147 2.74 1.84 -7.59
CA ALA A 147 3.63 1.43 -6.53
C ALA A 147 4.32 0.12 -6.93
N GLY A 148 5.58 -0.04 -6.58
CA GLY A 148 6.37 -1.24 -6.80
C GLY A 148 7.13 -1.64 -5.54
N LEU A 149 7.20 -2.93 -5.26
CA LEU A 149 8.03 -3.49 -4.21
C LEU A 149 9.28 -4.08 -4.85
N PHE A 150 10.43 -3.67 -4.34
CA PHE A 150 11.74 -4.09 -4.84
C PHE A 150 12.56 -4.72 -3.73
N THR A 151 13.46 -5.62 -4.07
CA THR A 151 14.51 -6.06 -3.15
C THR A 151 15.58 -4.96 -2.97
N ALA A 152 16.46 -5.12 -1.99
CA ALA A 152 17.62 -4.23 -1.80
C ALA A 152 18.58 -4.24 -2.99
N THR A 153 18.59 -5.29 -3.80
CA THR A 153 19.40 -5.39 -5.02
C THR A 153 18.74 -4.79 -6.26
N GLY A 154 17.51 -4.24 -6.11
CA GLY A 154 16.77 -3.61 -7.21
C GLY A 154 15.89 -4.56 -8.03
N GLU A 155 15.73 -5.82 -7.64
CA GLU A 155 14.80 -6.74 -8.32
C GLU A 155 13.35 -6.31 -8.05
N LEU A 156 12.55 -6.19 -9.11
CA LEU A 156 11.12 -5.88 -9.02
C LEU A 156 10.34 -7.13 -8.64
N LEU A 157 9.73 -7.14 -7.45
CA LEU A 157 8.89 -8.24 -6.96
C LEU A 157 7.46 -8.14 -7.48
N VAL A 158 6.89 -6.93 -7.43
CA VAL A 158 5.52 -6.66 -7.87
C VAL A 158 5.34 -5.18 -8.19
N VAL A 159 4.49 -4.89 -9.18
CA VAL A 159 3.99 -3.54 -9.47
C VAL A 159 2.48 -3.56 -9.52
N ARG A 160 1.86 -2.50 -8.99
CA ARG A 160 0.41 -2.27 -9.09
C ARG A 160 0.13 -0.83 -9.45
N GLU A 161 -0.89 -0.68 -10.30
CA GLU A 161 -1.37 0.62 -10.78
C GLU A 161 -2.79 0.88 -10.28
N ASP A 162 -3.07 2.14 -9.96
CA ASP A 162 -4.41 2.59 -9.59
C ASP A 162 -4.55 4.11 -9.82
N VAL A 163 -5.76 4.58 -10.05
CA VAL A 163 -6.08 6.01 -10.10
C VAL A 163 -5.79 6.70 -8.76
N GLY A 164 -5.89 5.95 -7.65
CA GLY A 164 -5.54 6.38 -6.30
C GLY A 164 -4.17 5.87 -5.87
N ARG A 165 -3.23 6.78 -5.56
CA ARG A 165 -1.89 6.38 -5.09
C ARG A 165 -1.91 5.48 -3.85
N HIS A 166 -2.88 5.69 -2.93
CA HIS A 166 -3.05 4.87 -1.74
C HIS A 166 -3.47 3.45 -2.11
N ASN A 167 -4.41 3.31 -3.05
CA ASN A 167 -4.86 2.01 -3.55
C ASN A 167 -3.72 1.24 -4.25
N ALA A 168 -2.87 1.92 -5.02
CA ALA A 168 -1.70 1.28 -5.65
C ALA A 168 -0.77 0.66 -4.60
N VAL A 169 -0.53 1.36 -3.49
CA VAL A 169 0.25 0.85 -2.36
C VAL A 169 -0.49 -0.29 -1.67
N ASP A 170 -1.78 -0.14 -1.36
CA ASP A 170 -2.56 -1.22 -0.74
C ASP A 170 -2.57 -2.50 -1.60
N LYS A 171 -2.70 -2.39 -2.92
CA LYS A 171 -2.59 -3.55 -3.82
C LYS A 171 -1.23 -4.25 -3.71
N VAL A 172 -0.13 -3.49 -3.65
CA VAL A 172 1.23 -4.04 -3.45
C VAL A 172 1.35 -4.75 -2.11
N LEU A 173 0.87 -4.12 -1.03
CA LEU A 173 0.95 -4.68 0.32
C LEU A 173 0.02 -5.90 0.50
N GLY A 174 -1.14 -5.88 -0.15
CA GLY A 174 -2.03 -7.05 -0.19
C GLY A 174 -1.42 -8.21 -0.95
N TRP A 175 -0.74 -7.95 -2.08
CA TRP A 175 0.04 -8.96 -2.77
C TRP A 175 1.14 -9.53 -1.85
N ALA A 176 1.87 -8.67 -1.16
CA ALA A 176 2.92 -9.09 -0.24
C ALA A 176 2.37 -9.94 0.91
N LEU A 177 1.22 -9.58 1.47
CA LEU A 177 0.55 -10.35 2.50
C LEU A 177 0.12 -11.74 2.00
N LEU A 178 -0.53 -11.80 0.83
CA LEU A 178 -1.01 -13.06 0.22
C LEU A 178 0.14 -14.00 -0.19
N ASN A 179 1.34 -13.46 -0.42
CA ASN A 179 2.54 -14.23 -0.75
C ASN A 179 3.49 -14.42 0.45
N GLU A 180 2.97 -14.24 1.69
CA GLU A 180 3.71 -14.46 2.95
C GLU A 180 5.00 -13.63 3.05
N ARG A 181 4.99 -12.40 2.47
CA ARG A 181 6.12 -11.46 2.47
C ARG A 181 5.92 -10.29 3.45
N ILE A 182 5.06 -10.45 4.45
CA ILE A 182 4.90 -9.49 5.54
C ILE A 182 5.43 -10.12 6.83
N PRO A 183 6.36 -9.45 7.53
CA PRO A 183 6.95 -8.13 7.26
C PRO A 183 7.85 -8.14 6.01
N ALA A 184 7.79 -7.04 5.23
CA ALA A 184 8.56 -6.91 4.00
C ALA A 184 9.99 -6.41 4.28
N ILE A 185 10.73 -7.20 5.06
CA ILE A 185 12.11 -6.95 5.47
C ILE A 185 13.02 -6.86 4.25
N GLY A 186 13.99 -5.94 4.28
CA GLY A 186 14.96 -5.78 3.21
C GLY A 186 14.39 -5.26 1.89
N CYS A 187 13.14 -4.75 1.88
CA CYS A 187 12.50 -4.27 0.67
C CYS A 187 12.48 -2.74 0.57
N VAL A 188 12.35 -2.26 -0.65
CA VAL A 188 12.12 -0.85 -0.98
C VAL A 188 10.75 -0.72 -1.64
N LEU A 189 9.88 0.11 -1.06
CA LEU A 189 8.62 0.51 -1.67
C LEU A 189 8.86 1.76 -2.51
N MET A 190 8.72 1.65 -3.83
CA MET A 190 8.84 2.78 -4.77
C MET A 190 7.46 3.25 -5.22
N VAL A 191 7.20 4.57 -5.14
CA VAL A 191 5.92 5.16 -5.56
C VAL A 191 6.13 6.24 -6.62
N SER A 192 5.25 6.25 -7.64
CA SER A 192 5.31 7.21 -8.76
C SER A 192 4.87 8.63 -8.39
N GLY A 193 4.29 8.81 -7.23
CA GLY A 193 3.71 10.08 -6.77
C GLY A 193 4.45 10.71 -5.60
N ARG A 194 3.70 11.54 -4.85
CA ARG A 194 4.15 12.16 -3.59
C ARG A 194 4.12 11.14 -2.45
N ALA A 195 5.08 11.23 -1.52
CA ALA A 195 5.05 10.50 -0.26
C ALA A 195 4.22 11.27 0.78
N SER A 196 2.97 10.90 0.98
CA SER A 196 2.12 11.45 2.04
C SER A 196 2.32 10.69 3.35
N PHE A 197 1.83 11.26 4.45
CA PHE A 197 1.81 10.60 5.76
C PHE A 197 1.24 9.18 5.69
N GLU A 198 0.11 9.02 5.02
CA GLU A 198 -0.58 7.73 4.89
C GLU A 198 0.26 6.69 4.12
N LEU A 199 1.04 7.09 3.13
CA LEU A 199 1.91 6.15 2.41
C LEU A 199 3.08 5.68 3.29
N VAL A 200 3.66 6.57 4.09
CA VAL A 200 4.67 6.19 5.09
C VAL A 200 4.06 5.30 6.16
N GLN A 201 2.86 5.63 6.67
CA GLN A 201 2.13 4.77 7.61
C GLN A 201 1.93 3.35 7.04
N LYS A 202 1.47 3.23 5.80
CA LYS A 202 1.27 1.93 5.14
C LYS A 202 2.57 1.13 5.04
N ALA A 203 3.68 1.78 4.67
CA ALA A 203 4.99 1.14 4.63
C ALA A 203 5.43 0.64 6.02
N VAL A 204 5.27 1.48 7.06
CA VAL A 204 5.58 1.13 8.45
C VAL A 204 4.74 -0.06 8.93
N MET A 205 3.43 -0.05 8.65
CA MET A 205 2.53 -1.14 9.05
C MET A 205 2.88 -2.48 8.40
N ALA A 206 3.49 -2.44 7.21
CA ALA A 206 3.94 -3.63 6.49
C ALA A 206 5.40 -4.03 6.81
N GLY A 207 6.09 -3.31 7.70
CA GLY A 207 7.48 -3.59 8.06
C GLY A 207 8.47 -3.30 6.94
N ILE A 208 8.16 -2.35 6.05
CA ILE A 208 9.05 -1.95 4.95
C ILE A 208 10.07 -0.92 5.48
N PRO A 209 11.38 -1.17 5.36
CA PRO A 209 12.41 -0.28 5.90
C PRO A 209 12.66 0.98 5.06
N MET A 210 12.30 0.97 3.78
CA MET A 210 12.59 2.08 2.85
C MET A 210 11.41 2.41 1.96
N LEU A 211 11.06 3.72 1.88
CA LEU A 211 10.09 4.27 0.93
C LEU A 211 10.77 5.31 0.06
N ALA A 212 10.70 5.12 -1.25
CA ALA A 212 11.22 6.04 -2.25
C ALA A 212 10.08 6.61 -3.12
N ALA A 213 10.13 7.91 -3.40
CA ALA A 213 9.12 8.62 -4.15
C ALA A 213 9.73 9.51 -5.24
N VAL A 214 9.07 9.55 -6.40
CA VAL A 214 9.46 10.46 -7.51
C VAL A 214 9.27 11.93 -7.14
N SER A 215 8.36 12.22 -6.20
CA SER A 215 7.99 13.57 -5.82
C SER A 215 8.24 13.85 -4.33
N ALA A 216 7.77 15.00 -3.86
CA ALA A 216 8.01 15.50 -2.51
C ALA A 216 7.29 14.66 -1.44
N PRO A 217 7.90 14.47 -0.25
CA PRO A 217 7.17 14.07 0.95
C PRO A 217 6.44 15.27 1.59
N SER A 218 5.39 14.99 2.37
CA SER A 218 4.86 15.99 3.31
C SER A 218 5.72 16.07 4.57
N SER A 219 5.65 17.20 5.31
CA SER A 219 6.37 17.33 6.58
C SER A 219 6.00 16.24 7.57
N LEU A 220 4.72 15.93 7.72
CA LEU A 220 4.25 14.88 8.61
C LEU A 220 4.70 13.48 8.17
N ALA A 221 4.92 13.26 6.87
CA ALA A 221 5.52 12.02 6.37
C ALA A 221 6.98 11.88 6.80
N VAL A 222 7.73 12.99 6.81
CA VAL A 222 9.12 13.03 7.30
C VAL A 222 9.15 12.74 8.79
N ASP A 223 8.29 13.40 9.58
CA ASP A 223 8.21 13.20 11.02
C ASP A 223 7.92 11.74 11.37
N LEU A 224 6.96 11.11 10.69
CA LEU A 224 6.65 9.69 10.88
C LEU A 224 7.82 8.78 10.48
N ALA A 225 8.50 9.08 9.37
CA ALA A 225 9.63 8.27 8.92
C ALA A 225 10.79 8.31 9.93
N VAL A 226 11.08 9.48 10.49
CA VAL A 226 12.09 9.64 11.56
C VAL A 226 11.68 8.86 12.80
N ASP A 227 10.43 9.02 13.23
CA ASP A 227 9.88 8.38 14.43
C ASP A 227 9.88 6.85 14.34
N ALA A 228 9.51 6.29 13.19
CA ALA A 228 9.46 4.85 12.95
C ALA A 228 10.80 4.24 12.55
N GLY A 229 11.84 5.05 12.30
CA GLY A 229 13.12 4.59 11.79
C GLY A 229 13.06 4.06 10.36
N LEU A 230 12.15 4.60 9.54
CA LEU A 230 12.01 4.28 8.11
C LEU A 230 12.91 5.21 7.29
N THR A 231 13.58 4.67 6.27
CA THR A 231 14.31 5.50 5.30
C THR A 231 13.34 6.10 4.28
N LEU A 232 13.29 7.43 4.24
CA LEU A 232 12.42 8.17 3.34
C LEU A 232 13.21 8.95 2.30
N ILE A 233 12.98 8.62 1.04
CA ILE A 233 13.61 9.24 -0.13
C ILE A 233 12.53 9.95 -0.96
N GLY A 234 12.77 11.21 -1.28
CA GLY A 234 11.93 11.98 -2.19
C GLY A 234 12.71 12.53 -3.37
N PHE A 235 11.99 13.04 -4.37
CA PHE A 235 12.55 13.62 -5.61
C PHE A 235 13.53 12.68 -6.32
N LEU A 236 13.28 11.36 -6.22
CA LEU A 236 14.13 10.36 -6.86
C LEU A 236 13.88 10.37 -8.37
N ARG A 237 14.84 10.92 -9.11
CA ARG A 237 14.79 11.07 -10.57
C ARG A 237 16.18 10.97 -11.15
N GLY A 238 16.40 10.02 -12.06
CA GLY A 238 17.74 9.74 -12.58
C GLY A 238 18.73 9.56 -11.44
N GLN A 239 19.83 10.29 -11.45
CA GLN A 239 20.90 10.19 -10.45
C GLN A 239 20.70 11.10 -9.22
N THR A 240 19.57 11.81 -9.12
CA THR A 240 19.30 12.75 -8.02
C THR A 240 18.23 12.22 -7.08
N MET A 241 18.45 12.43 -5.77
CA MET A 241 17.49 12.11 -4.72
C MET A 241 17.73 12.96 -3.47
N ASN A 242 16.71 13.17 -2.68
CA ASN A 242 16.80 13.76 -1.34
C ASN A 242 16.45 12.70 -0.30
N VAL A 243 17.37 12.44 0.62
CA VAL A 243 17.14 11.53 1.76
C VAL A 243 16.66 12.36 2.95
N TYR A 244 15.40 12.19 3.34
CA TYR A 244 14.76 12.94 4.42
C TYR A 244 14.91 12.28 5.79
N ALA A 245 15.01 10.94 5.81
CA ALA A 245 15.20 10.14 7.02
C ALA A 245 15.99 8.87 6.71
N GLY A 246 16.62 8.26 7.72
CA GLY A 246 17.23 6.94 7.63
C GLY A 246 18.46 6.85 6.71
N GLN A 247 19.31 7.88 6.65
CA GLN A 247 20.48 7.98 5.77
C GLN A 247 21.49 6.82 5.94
N HIS A 248 21.50 6.17 7.09
CA HIS A 248 22.39 5.05 7.40
C HIS A 248 22.15 3.81 6.53
N ARG A 249 20.99 3.71 5.85
CA ARG A 249 20.69 2.63 4.91
C ARG A 249 21.11 2.92 3.46
N ILE A 250 21.73 4.08 3.21
CA ILE A 250 22.28 4.40 1.89
C ILE A 250 23.76 4.03 1.90
N ASP A 251 24.11 2.94 1.19
CA ASP A 251 25.49 2.48 1.07
C ASP A 251 26.25 3.32 0.03
N ARG A 252 26.97 4.33 0.51
CA ARG A 252 27.80 5.20 -0.33
C ARG A 252 29.16 4.60 -0.66
N ALA A 253 29.64 3.63 0.12
CA ALA A 253 30.97 3.05 -0.08
C ALA A 253 31.05 2.20 -1.37
N ALA A 254 29.94 1.62 -1.80
CA ALA A 254 29.87 0.86 -3.05
C ALA A 254 29.98 1.75 -4.31
N SER A 255 29.73 3.05 -4.21
CA SER A 255 29.81 3.99 -5.34
C SER A 255 31.25 4.37 -5.71
N ASP A 256 32.17 4.36 -4.75
CA ASP A 256 33.55 4.80 -4.95
C ASP A 256 34.42 3.72 -5.63
N HIS A 257 34.01 2.45 -5.59
CA HIS A 257 34.74 1.36 -6.24
C HIS A 257 34.48 1.23 -7.75
N GLN A 258 33.40 1.78 -8.28
CA GLN A 258 33.11 1.74 -9.72
C GLN A 258 33.88 2.78 -10.54
N SER A 259 34.37 3.84 -9.90
CA SER A 259 35.16 4.90 -10.58
C SER A 259 36.65 4.58 -10.71
N LEU A 260 37.16 3.48 -10.20
CA LEU A 260 38.56 3.11 -10.20
C LEU A 260 38.98 2.05 -11.24
N CYS A 261 38.05 1.59 -12.08
CA CYS A 261 38.32 0.62 -13.16
C CYS A 261 38.02 1.25 -14.53
N GLU A 262 38.70 2.32 -14.94
CA GLU A 262 38.94 2.61 -16.35
C GLU A 262 40.32 2.05 -16.70
N PRO A 263 40.42 1.10 -17.64
CA PRO A 263 41.73 0.70 -18.18
C PRO A 263 42.26 1.79 -19.11
N ALA A 264 43.53 2.09 -18.94
CA ALA A 264 44.31 2.99 -19.80
C ALA A 264 44.42 2.44 -21.25
#